data_0fc24913bd5fe4f90ccb9bd8e1a570fc
#
_entry.id   0fc24913bd5fe4f90ccb9bd8e1a570fc
#
_cell.length_a   1.000
_cell.length_b   1.000
_cell.length_c   1.000
_cell.angle_alpha   90.00
_cell.angle_beta   90.00
_cell.angle_gamma   90.00
#
_symmetry.space_group_name_H-M   'P 1'
#
loop_
_entity.id
_entity.type
_entity.pdbx_description
1 polymer ?
#
loop_
_entity_poly.entity_id
_entity_poly.type
_entity_poly.pdbx_seq_one_letter_code
_entity_poly.pdbx_strand_id
1 'polypeptide(L)'
;NNAAKEMGMHHTRFVTPSGLDRGDHHSTAYDMALLTAHALQNKTFAEICAAPRAKVTINGKAQTVYNHNRLLTSLDGCIGVKTGYTERAGRCLVSAVKYKGNTLICVTLSDPDDWVDHRRLLDACKKQYTTYKLDRHVQVPVVGGKASYVTAAFRYSQTALNATYTVRLYYYPFVYAPVKKGDVIGYACINQITVPMRAQEDIEIYATEE
;
A
#
# COMPACT_ATOMS: atom_id res chain seq x y z
N ASN A 1 -26.10 -0.36 1.19
CA ASN A 1 -25.62 -1.20 2.32
C ASN A 1 -25.05 -2.55 1.87
N ASN A 2 -25.49 -3.11 0.71
CA ASN A 2 -24.95 -4.40 0.24
C ASN A 2 -23.45 -4.30 -0.06
N ALA A 3 -23.03 -3.29 -0.81
CA ALA A 3 -21.62 -3.04 -1.06
C ALA A 3 -20.79 -2.85 0.22
N ALA A 4 -21.36 -2.22 1.26
CA ALA A 4 -20.69 -2.08 2.55
C ALA A 4 -20.43 -3.44 3.21
N LYS A 5 -21.41 -4.34 3.16
CA LYS A 5 -21.27 -5.72 3.66
C LYS A 5 -20.21 -6.51 2.89
N GLU A 6 -20.21 -6.39 1.56
CA GLU A 6 -19.21 -7.04 0.67
C GLU A 6 -17.79 -6.54 0.96
N MET A 7 -17.62 -5.29 1.37
CA MET A 7 -16.35 -4.71 1.82
C MET A 7 -15.96 -5.09 3.26
N GLY A 8 -16.79 -5.87 3.98
CA GLY A 8 -16.52 -6.26 5.37
C GLY A 8 -16.89 -5.19 6.41
N MET A 9 -17.70 -4.20 6.05
CA MET A 9 -18.17 -3.14 6.96
C MET A 9 -19.36 -3.65 7.79
N HIS A 10 -19.06 -4.41 8.83
CA HIS A 10 -20.09 -5.12 9.61
C HIS A 10 -20.82 -4.24 10.64
N HIS A 11 -20.26 -3.07 10.96
CA HIS A 11 -20.79 -2.13 11.95
C HIS A 11 -21.18 -0.80 11.30
N THR A 12 -21.73 -0.87 10.07
CA THR A 12 -22.12 0.32 9.30
C THR A 12 -23.50 0.16 8.70
N ARG A 13 -24.29 1.21 8.83
CA ARG A 13 -25.59 1.34 8.16
C ARG A 13 -25.74 2.74 7.59
N PHE A 14 -25.82 2.84 6.28
CA PHE A 14 -26.12 4.07 5.56
C PHE A 14 -27.64 4.18 5.36
N VAL A 15 -28.23 5.27 5.85
CA VAL A 15 -29.66 5.56 5.75
C VAL A 15 -29.91 6.72 4.79
N THR A 16 -28.97 7.66 4.70
CA THR A 16 -29.06 8.82 3.78
C THR A 16 -27.87 8.85 2.83
N PRO A 17 -28.03 9.28 1.56
CA PRO A 17 -26.92 9.46 0.65
C PRO A 17 -26.10 10.73 0.96
N SER A 18 -26.67 11.69 1.67
CA SER A 18 -26.04 12.97 2.02
C SER A 18 -25.12 12.91 3.24
N GLY A 19 -25.25 11.85 4.07
CA GLY A 19 -24.54 11.75 5.35
C GLY A 19 -25.21 12.53 6.51
N LEU A 20 -26.39 13.11 6.26
CA LEU A 20 -27.18 13.77 7.31
C LEU A 20 -27.81 12.71 8.24
N ASP A 21 -27.88 13.04 9.52
CA ASP A 21 -28.44 12.19 10.55
C ASP A 21 -29.89 11.81 10.27
N ARG A 22 -30.16 10.53 10.21
CA ARG A 22 -31.51 9.99 10.09
C ARG A 22 -31.57 8.56 10.64
N GLY A 23 -32.49 8.32 11.58
CA GLY A 23 -32.71 6.99 12.13
C GLY A 23 -31.42 6.37 12.67
N ASP A 24 -31.13 5.17 12.20
CA ASP A 24 -29.98 4.36 12.61
C ASP A 24 -28.79 4.48 11.62
N HIS A 25 -28.46 5.74 11.24
CA HIS A 25 -27.30 6.03 10.40
C HIS A 25 -26.02 6.02 11.26
N HIS A 26 -25.17 5.01 11.10
CA HIS A 26 -23.95 4.87 11.90
C HIS A 26 -22.81 4.19 11.13
N SER A 27 -21.59 4.35 11.63
CA SER A 27 -20.40 3.65 11.18
C SER A 27 -19.37 3.57 12.33
N THR A 28 -18.25 2.90 12.05
CA THR A 28 -17.07 2.86 12.93
C THR A 28 -15.86 3.45 12.20
N ALA A 29 -14.82 3.84 12.95
CA ALA A 29 -13.58 4.32 12.36
C ALA A 29 -12.93 3.24 11.49
N TYR A 30 -13.00 1.98 11.88
CA TYR A 30 -12.48 0.84 11.12
C TYR A 30 -13.24 0.66 9.79
N ASP A 31 -14.56 0.64 9.83
CA ASP A 31 -15.37 0.49 8.61
C ASP A 31 -15.16 1.65 7.64
N MET A 32 -15.04 2.88 8.15
CA MET A 32 -14.73 4.05 7.32
C MET A 32 -13.32 3.97 6.72
N ALA A 33 -12.36 3.35 7.39
CA ALA A 33 -11.04 3.09 6.83
C ALA A 33 -11.10 2.05 5.70
N LEU A 34 -11.89 0.96 5.85
CA LEU A 34 -12.14 -0.02 4.80
C LEU A 34 -12.78 0.63 3.56
N LEU A 35 -13.84 1.42 3.77
CA LEU A 35 -14.49 2.17 2.69
C LEU A 35 -13.50 3.07 1.95
N THR A 36 -12.66 3.76 2.70
CA THR A 36 -11.64 4.67 2.15
C THR A 36 -10.60 3.91 1.33
N ALA A 37 -10.10 2.78 1.83
CA ALA A 37 -9.15 1.94 1.13
C ALA A 37 -9.70 1.45 -0.22
N HIS A 38 -10.98 1.09 -0.25
CA HIS A 38 -11.67 0.69 -1.46
C HIS A 38 -11.90 1.87 -2.41
N ALA A 39 -12.41 2.99 -1.91
CA ALA A 39 -12.73 4.17 -2.71
C ALA A 39 -11.50 4.80 -3.39
N LEU A 40 -10.35 4.81 -2.72
CA LEU A 40 -9.09 5.33 -3.26
C LEU A 40 -8.52 4.50 -4.43
N GLN A 41 -9.05 3.31 -4.70
CA GLN A 41 -8.71 2.52 -5.90
C GLN A 41 -9.35 3.15 -7.17
N ASN A 42 -10.42 3.90 -7.02
CA ASN A 42 -10.99 4.68 -8.11
C ASN A 42 -10.16 5.96 -8.33
N LYS A 43 -9.51 6.06 -9.50
CA LYS A 43 -8.62 7.18 -9.85
C LYS A 43 -9.32 8.52 -9.78
N THR A 44 -10.53 8.62 -10.35
CA THR A 44 -11.29 9.87 -10.36
C THR A 44 -11.66 10.32 -8.95
N PHE A 45 -12.08 9.38 -8.08
CA PHE A 45 -12.34 9.69 -6.67
C PHE A 45 -11.07 10.18 -5.96
N ALA A 46 -9.96 9.50 -6.14
CA ALA A 46 -8.68 9.87 -5.54
C ALA A 46 -8.20 11.25 -5.99
N GLU A 47 -8.30 11.56 -7.28
CA GLU A 47 -7.95 12.87 -7.85
C GLU A 47 -8.82 14.00 -7.28
N ILE A 48 -10.15 13.80 -7.19
CA ILE A 48 -11.07 14.78 -6.62
C ILE A 48 -10.76 15.01 -5.13
N CYS A 49 -10.53 13.95 -4.37
CA CYS A 49 -10.22 14.05 -2.94
C CYS A 49 -8.88 14.75 -2.66
N ALA A 50 -7.90 14.56 -3.54
CA ALA A 50 -6.57 15.16 -3.41
C ALA A 50 -6.51 16.63 -3.87
N ALA A 51 -7.53 17.12 -4.59
CA ALA A 51 -7.54 18.48 -5.10
C ALA A 51 -7.84 19.50 -3.98
N PRO A 52 -6.95 20.45 -3.65
CA PRO A 52 -7.22 21.48 -2.65
C PRO A 52 -8.24 22.53 -3.15
N ARG A 53 -8.37 22.68 -4.47
CA ARG A 53 -9.35 23.54 -5.13
C ARG A 53 -9.66 23.02 -6.53
N ALA A 54 -10.85 23.37 -7.03
CA ALA A 54 -11.25 23.05 -8.41
C ALA A 54 -12.06 24.20 -9.00
N LYS A 55 -11.98 24.38 -10.32
CA LYS A 55 -12.90 25.24 -11.07
C LYS A 55 -14.08 24.38 -11.51
N VAL A 56 -15.29 24.80 -11.18
CA VAL A 56 -16.54 24.12 -11.55
C VAL A 56 -17.48 25.10 -12.18
N THR A 57 -18.36 24.62 -13.05
CA THR A 57 -19.44 25.45 -13.64
C THR A 57 -20.74 25.10 -12.95
N ILE A 58 -21.32 26.07 -12.25
CA ILE A 58 -22.59 25.92 -11.55
C ILE A 58 -23.57 26.93 -12.18
N ASN A 59 -24.69 26.46 -12.70
CA ASN A 59 -25.69 27.30 -13.38
C ASN A 59 -25.09 28.21 -14.48
N GLY A 60 -24.17 27.64 -15.28
CA GLY A 60 -23.50 28.37 -16.38
C GLY A 60 -22.40 29.34 -15.95
N LYS A 61 -22.14 29.50 -14.65
CA LYS A 61 -21.09 30.39 -14.12
C LYS A 61 -19.89 29.57 -13.60
N ALA A 62 -18.69 29.95 -14.04
CA ALA A 62 -17.45 29.37 -13.53
C ALA A 62 -17.20 29.85 -12.09
N GLN A 63 -16.96 28.90 -11.19
CA GLN A 63 -16.67 29.16 -9.78
C GLN A 63 -15.46 28.36 -9.33
N THR A 64 -14.68 28.91 -8.41
CA THR A 64 -13.62 28.17 -7.73
C THR A 64 -14.16 27.67 -6.39
N VAL A 65 -14.15 26.35 -6.21
CA VAL A 65 -14.49 25.71 -4.94
C VAL A 65 -13.21 25.24 -4.23
N TYR A 66 -13.22 25.25 -2.91
CA TYR A 66 -12.09 24.86 -2.06
C TYR A 66 -12.43 23.61 -1.28
N ASN A 67 -11.45 22.70 -1.16
CA ASN A 67 -11.62 21.53 -0.33
C ASN A 67 -11.55 21.93 1.16
N HIS A 68 -12.50 21.44 1.95
CA HIS A 68 -12.53 21.70 3.39
C HIS A 68 -11.45 20.96 4.17
N ASN A 69 -10.81 19.96 3.57
CA ASN A 69 -9.73 19.20 4.21
C ASN A 69 -8.44 20.02 4.27
N ARG A 70 -8.19 20.68 5.40
CA ARG A 70 -7.00 21.51 5.64
C ARG A 70 -5.69 20.73 5.58
N LEU A 71 -5.72 19.41 5.79
CA LEU A 71 -4.52 18.57 5.76
C LEU A 71 -3.91 18.48 4.36
N LEU A 72 -4.68 18.70 3.29
CA LEU A 72 -4.18 18.71 1.91
C LEU A 72 -3.07 19.74 1.67
N THR A 73 -3.09 20.86 2.40
CA THR A 73 -2.09 21.93 2.25
C THR A 73 -1.12 22.01 3.41
N SER A 74 -1.32 21.23 4.47
CA SER A 74 -0.60 21.39 5.72
C SER A 74 0.02 20.09 6.25
N LEU A 75 -0.20 18.95 5.58
CA LEU A 75 0.38 17.66 5.93
C LEU A 75 1.02 17.04 4.69
N ASP A 76 2.33 16.81 4.76
CA ASP A 76 3.09 16.25 3.65
C ASP A 76 2.61 14.86 3.25
N GLY A 77 2.46 14.66 1.92
CA GLY A 77 1.95 13.43 1.34
C GLY A 77 0.44 13.20 1.49
N CYS A 78 -0.34 14.17 2.01
CA CYS A 78 -1.79 14.05 2.15
C CYS A 78 -2.47 13.99 0.78
N ILE A 79 -3.33 12.97 0.59
CA ILE A 79 -4.07 12.70 -0.66
C ILE A 79 -5.59 12.73 -0.48
N GLY A 80 -6.08 13.23 0.65
CA GLY A 80 -7.53 13.31 0.91
C GLY A 80 -7.85 13.07 2.37
N VAL A 81 -9.11 12.77 2.76
CA VAL A 81 -10.19 12.23 1.90
C VAL A 81 -11.47 13.03 2.10
N LYS A 82 -12.07 13.00 3.34
CA LYS A 82 -13.39 13.61 3.58
C LYS A 82 -13.52 14.16 5.01
N THR A 83 -14.10 15.33 5.11
CA THR A 83 -14.56 15.94 6.36
C THR A 83 -16.05 15.70 6.55
N GLY A 84 -16.52 15.63 7.77
CA GLY A 84 -17.94 15.55 8.10
C GLY A 84 -18.25 16.28 9.39
N TYR A 85 -19.45 16.83 9.48
CA TYR A 85 -19.97 17.42 10.70
C TYR A 85 -21.50 17.38 10.71
N THR A 86 -22.04 16.92 11.80
CA THR A 86 -23.44 17.17 12.20
C THR A 86 -23.44 17.44 13.71
N GLU A 87 -24.50 18.05 14.23
CA GLU A 87 -24.60 18.29 15.69
C GLU A 87 -24.56 17.00 16.51
N ARG A 88 -25.13 15.92 15.99
CA ARG A 88 -25.16 14.61 16.64
C ARG A 88 -23.84 13.85 16.53
N ALA A 89 -23.23 13.85 15.34
CA ALA A 89 -22.00 13.09 15.08
C ALA A 89 -20.73 13.81 15.56
N GLY A 90 -20.80 15.13 15.77
CA GLY A 90 -19.59 15.93 15.99
C GLY A 90 -18.73 16.05 14.74
N ARG A 91 -17.49 16.48 14.93
CA ARG A 91 -16.51 16.55 13.84
C ARG A 91 -16.00 15.16 13.51
N CYS A 92 -15.99 14.82 12.24
CA CYS A 92 -15.50 13.56 11.73
C CYS A 92 -14.51 13.82 10.59
N LEU A 93 -13.40 13.13 10.59
CA LEU A 93 -12.38 13.29 9.56
C LEU A 93 -11.86 11.94 9.11
N VAL A 94 -11.73 11.81 7.80
CA VAL A 94 -10.94 10.74 7.17
C VAL A 94 -9.81 11.40 6.40
N SER A 95 -8.57 11.03 6.70
CA SER A 95 -7.41 11.44 5.92
C SER A 95 -6.62 10.25 5.40
N ALA A 96 -5.91 10.45 4.30
CA ALA A 96 -5.00 9.47 3.75
C ALA A 96 -3.69 10.14 3.34
N VAL A 97 -2.57 9.46 3.60
CA VAL A 97 -1.21 9.96 3.33
C VAL A 97 -0.41 8.90 2.59
N LYS A 98 0.32 9.30 1.55
CA LYS A 98 1.33 8.45 0.91
C LYS A 98 2.60 8.46 1.72
N TYR A 99 3.09 7.28 2.10
CA TYR A 99 4.31 7.11 2.86
C TYR A 99 5.07 5.86 2.45
N LYS A 100 6.30 6.02 1.92
CA LYS A 100 7.20 4.92 1.51
C LYS A 100 6.49 3.83 0.68
N GLY A 101 5.71 4.23 -0.33
CA GLY A 101 4.97 3.31 -1.20
C GLY A 101 3.65 2.77 -0.63
N ASN A 102 3.33 3.06 0.64
CA ASN A 102 2.09 2.67 1.28
C ASN A 102 1.10 3.85 1.34
N THR A 103 -0.18 3.53 1.57
CA THR A 103 -1.20 4.52 1.89
C THR A 103 -1.63 4.32 3.34
N LEU A 104 -1.38 5.32 4.17
CA LEU A 104 -1.83 5.34 5.56
C LEU A 104 -3.17 6.05 5.61
N ILE A 105 -4.16 5.42 6.25
CA ILE A 105 -5.51 5.98 6.43
C ILE A 105 -5.72 6.24 7.91
N CYS A 106 -6.19 7.43 8.25
CA CYS A 106 -6.57 7.81 9.59
C CYS A 106 -8.03 8.23 9.61
N VAL A 107 -8.77 7.79 10.62
CA VAL A 107 -10.18 8.11 10.81
C VAL A 107 -10.41 8.51 12.26
N THR A 108 -10.99 9.68 12.48
CA THR A 108 -11.55 10.08 13.78
C THR A 108 -13.03 10.40 13.64
N LEU A 109 -13.80 10.03 14.64
CA LEU A 109 -15.24 10.27 14.74
C LEU A 109 -15.53 10.99 16.04
N SER A 110 -16.37 12.03 15.97
CA SER A 110 -16.71 12.88 17.13
C SER A 110 -15.48 13.46 17.84
N ASP A 111 -14.54 13.97 17.06
CA ASP A 111 -13.24 14.44 17.54
C ASP A 111 -13.10 15.95 17.27
N PRO A 112 -13.17 16.82 18.32
CA PRO A 112 -13.08 18.25 18.16
C PRO A 112 -11.69 18.72 17.67
N ASP A 113 -10.63 17.96 17.95
CA ASP A 113 -9.25 18.26 17.63
C ASP A 113 -8.72 17.47 16.40
N ASP A 114 -9.61 17.01 15.54
CA ASP A 114 -9.38 16.11 14.40
C ASP A 114 -8.11 16.44 13.59
N TRP A 115 -7.82 17.73 13.31
CA TRP A 115 -6.63 18.15 12.55
C TRP A 115 -5.32 17.88 13.29
N VAL A 116 -5.32 18.05 14.61
CA VAL A 116 -4.14 17.83 15.46
C VAL A 116 -3.93 16.32 15.65
N ASP A 117 -5.01 15.62 15.95
CA ASP A 117 -4.95 14.20 16.25
C ASP A 117 -4.62 13.36 15.02
N HIS A 118 -5.12 13.71 13.84
CA HIS A 118 -4.68 13.06 12.59
C HIS A 118 -3.17 13.19 12.35
N ARG A 119 -2.56 14.37 12.63
CA ARG A 119 -1.11 14.53 12.53
C ARG A 119 -0.38 13.62 13.50
N ARG A 120 -0.79 13.63 14.78
CA ARG A 120 -0.18 12.81 15.84
C ARG A 120 -0.29 11.32 15.54
N LEU A 121 -1.47 10.85 15.14
CA LEU A 121 -1.73 9.45 14.80
C LEU A 121 -0.93 9.00 13.59
N LEU A 122 -0.90 9.79 12.52
CA LEU A 122 -0.13 9.47 11.32
C LEU A 122 1.37 9.48 11.59
N ASP A 123 1.89 10.42 12.39
CA ASP A 123 3.30 10.46 12.77
C ASP A 123 3.67 9.29 13.68
N ALA A 124 2.81 8.90 14.61
CA ALA A 124 2.99 7.71 15.42
C ALA A 124 3.01 6.45 14.56
N CYS A 125 2.10 6.34 13.59
CA CYS A 125 2.04 5.23 12.64
C CYS A 125 3.31 5.17 11.77
N LYS A 126 3.77 6.31 11.22
CA LYS A 126 4.99 6.39 10.41
C LYS A 126 6.23 5.89 11.17
N LYS A 127 6.33 6.16 12.47
CA LYS A 127 7.44 5.68 13.32
C LYS A 127 7.49 4.17 13.47
N GLN A 128 6.35 3.49 13.33
CA GLN A 128 6.25 2.03 13.41
C GLN A 128 6.54 1.32 12.07
N TYR A 129 6.69 2.08 10.97
CA TYR A 129 7.01 1.51 9.68
C TYR A 129 8.50 1.20 9.57
N THR A 130 8.81 -0.07 9.35
CA THR A 130 10.16 -0.56 9.13
C THR A 130 10.33 -0.97 7.67
N THR A 131 11.46 -0.58 7.05
CA THR A 131 11.84 -1.06 5.73
C THR A 131 12.74 -2.28 5.88
N TYR A 132 12.25 -3.41 5.41
CA TYR A 132 13.04 -4.64 5.32
C TYR A 132 13.73 -4.68 3.96
N LYS A 133 15.04 -4.92 3.99
CA LYS A 133 15.85 -5.16 2.79
C LYS A 133 16.45 -6.53 2.91
N LEU A 134 16.14 -7.41 1.98
CA LEU A 134 16.69 -8.74 1.86
C LEU A 134 17.59 -8.77 0.62
N ASP A 135 18.83 -9.14 0.83
CA ASP A 135 19.82 -9.45 -0.21
C ASP A 135 20.42 -10.79 0.20
N ARG A 136 20.13 -11.85 -0.55
CA ARG A 136 20.51 -13.21 -0.24
C ARG A 136 21.10 -13.87 -1.46
N HIS A 137 22.14 -14.65 -1.21
CA HIS A 137 22.88 -15.40 -2.19
C HIS A 137 22.94 -16.88 -1.77
N VAL A 138 22.84 -17.77 -2.74
CA VAL A 138 23.07 -19.21 -2.56
C VAL A 138 23.99 -19.71 -3.66
N GLN A 139 24.82 -20.69 -3.34
CA GLN A 139 25.66 -21.37 -4.32
C GLN A 139 24.92 -22.61 -4.81
N VAL A 140 24.70 -22.71 -6.12
CA VAL A 140 24.04 -23.83 -6.77
C VAL A 140 25.06 -24.60 -7.60
N PRO A 141 25.22 -25.93 -7.40
CA PRO A 141 26.15 -26.73 -8.19
C PRO A 141 25.87 -26.66 -9.69
N VAL A 142 26.93 -26.62 -10.49
CA VAL A 142 26.86 -26.64 -11.96
C VAL A 142 27.48 -27.92 -12.49
N VAL A 143 26.77 -28.62 -13.34
CA VAL A 143 27.24 -29.83 -14.04
C VAL A 143 27.69 -29.48 -15.45
N GLY A 144 28.84 -29.92 -15.85
CA GLY A 144 29.41 -29.70 -17.21
C GLY A 144 29.91 -28.28 -17.47
N GLY A 145 30.07 -27.46 -16.43
CA GLY A 145 30.52 -26.08 -16.52
C GLY A 145 31.97 -25.87 -16.15
N LYS A 146 32.61 -24.81 -16.66
CA LYS A 146 33.96 -24.38 -16.27
C LYS A 146 34.06 -23.97 -14.79
N ALA A 147 32.95 -23.67 -14.13
CA ALA A 147 32.87 -23.47 -12.69
C ALA A 147 31.96 -24.53 -12.06
N SER A 148 32.31 -24.96 -10.86
CA SER A 148 31.53 -25.98 -10.09
C SER A 148 30.24 -25.44 -9.48
N TYR A 149 30.10 -24.12 -9.34
CA TYR A 149 28.96 -23.45 -8.74
C TYR A 149 28.63 -22.18 -9.49
N VAL A 150 27.35 -21.79 -9.44
CA VAL A 150 26.86 -20.49 -9.85
C VAL A 150 26.19 -19.80 -8.65
N THR A 151 26.41 -18.50 -8.48
CA THR A 151 25.76 -17.71 -7.46
C THR A 151 24.36 -17.33 -7.92
N ALA A 152 23.32 -17.78 -7.23
CA ALA A 152 21.96 -17.33 -7.42
C ALA A 152 21.59 -16.33 -6.33
N ALA A 153 21.04 -15.17 -6.72
CA ALA A 153 20.68 -14.11 -5.81
C ALA A 153 19.26 -13.59 -6.01
N PHE A 154 18.68 -13.08 -4.93
CA PHE A 154 17.49 -12.23 -5.01
C PHE A 154 17.65 -11.01 -4.12
N ARG A 155 16.95 -9.93 -4.53
CA ARG A 155 16.80 -8.72 -3.73
C ARG A 155 15.35 -8.42 -3.55
N TYR A 156 14.98 -8.06 -2.32
CA TYR A 156 13.62 -7.69 -1.98
C TYR A 156 13.62 -6.56 -0.96
N SER A 157 12.75 -5.58 -1.17
CA SER A 157 12.58 -4.49 -0.23
C SER A 157 11.10 -4.21 -0.04
N GLN A 158 10.67 -4.16 1.19
CA GLN A 158 9.30 -3.82 1.56
C GLN A 158 9.30 -2.94 2.80
N THR A 159 8.46 -1.92 2.79
CA THR A 159 8.16 -1.11 3.96
C THR A 159 6.81 -1.55 4.52
N ALA A 160 6.79 -1.98 5.76
CA ALA A 160 5.57 -2.48 6.41
C ALA A 160 5.53 -2.12 7.89
N LEU A 161 4.32 -2.10 8.44
CA LEU A 161 4.05 -1.84 9.85
C LEU A 161 4.37 -3.10 10.66
N ASN A 162 5.29 -3.01 11.63
CA ASN A 162 5.62 -4.08 12.59
C ASN A 162 5.71 -5.49 11.96
N ALA A 163 6.13 -5.58 10.69
CA ALA A 163 6.07 -6.82 9.95
C ALA A 163 7.21 -7.76 10.36
N THR A 164 6.87 -8.97 10.70
CA THR A 164 7.76 -10.12 10.65
C THR A 164 7.69 -10.71 9.25
N TYR A 165 8.79 -11.31 8.79
CA TYR A 165 8.80 -12.02 7.51
C TYR A 165 9.42 -13.41 7.67
N THR A 166 8.87 -14.33 6.89
CA THR A 166 9.45 -15.68 6.72
C THR A 166 9.96 -15.78 5.30
N VAL A 167 11.19 -16.25 5.14
CA VAL A 167 11.81 -16.51 3.84
C VAL A 167 11.95 -18.00 3.66
N ARG A 168 11.42 -18.54 2.58
CA ARG A 168 11.64 -19.91 2.10
C ARG A 168 12.29 -19.83 0.74
N LEU A 169 13.38 -20.59 0.55
CA LEU A 169 14.11 -20.64 -0.71
C LEU A 169 13.82 -21.97 -1.41
N TYR A 170 13.48 -21.89 -2.69
CA TYR A 170 13.22 -23.01 -3.57
C TYR A 170 14.14 -22.84 -4.77
N TYR A 171 15.14 -23.70 -4.91
CA TYR A 171 16.10 -23.67 -6.02
C TYR A 171 16.46 -25.08 -6.46
N TYR A 172 16.97 -25.21 -7.67
CA TYR A 172 17.39 -26.47 -8.20
C TYR A 172 18.58 -27.03 -7.38
N PRO A 173 18.61 -28.34 -7.13
CA PRO A 173 19.75 -28.95 -6.41
C PRO A 173 21.06 -28.83 -7.20
N PHE A 174 20.96 -28.71 -8.53
CA PHE A 174 22.04 -28.40 -9.47
C PHE A 174 21.46 -27.84 -10.78
N VAL A 175 22.29 -27.22 -11.61
CA VAL A 175 21.96 -26.76 -12.96
C VAL A 175 23.00 -27.28 -13.94
N TYR A 176 22.64 -27.37 -15.22
CA TYR A 176 23.59 -27.71 -16.29
C TYR A 176 24.16 -26.45 -16.96
N ALA A 177 25.44 -26.46 -17.29
CA ALA A 177 26.03 -25.44 -18.13
C ALA A 177 25.51 -25.58 -19.59
N PRO A 178 25.42 -24.48 -20.37
CA PRO A 178 25.78 -23.12 -19.96
C PRO A 178 24.72 -22.46 -19.10
N VAL A 179 25.14 -21.64 -18.15
CA VAL A 179 24.26 -20.77 -17.37
C VAL A 179 24.55 -19.34 -17.78
N LYS A 180 23.51 -18.55 -18.03
CA LYS A 180 23.64 -17.14 -18.36
C LYS A 180 23.26 -16.27 -17.15
N LYS A 181 24.01 -15.20 -16.97
CA LYS A 181 23.67 -14.17 -15.98
C LYS A 181 22.23 -13.70 -16.20
N GLY A 182 21.42 -13.74 -15.12
CA GLY A 182 20.00 -13.42 -15.17
C GLY A 182 19.06 -14.62 -15.29
N ASP A 183 19.57 -15.82 -15.61
CA ASP A 183 18.76 -17.04 -15.62
C ASP A 183 18.13 -17.29 -14.27
N VAL A 184 16.87 -17.74 -14.28
CA VAL A 184 16.15 -18.06 -13.06
C VAL A 184 16.57 -19.45 -12.58
N ILE A 185 17.24 -19.51 -11.44
CA ILE A 185 17.76 -20.74 -10.82
C ILE A 185 16.85 -21.21 -9.68
N GLY A 186 15.97 -20.35 -9.20
CA GLY A 186 15.05 -20.65 -8.12
C GLY A 186 14.18 -19.48 -7.76
N TYR A 187 13.49 -19.61 -6.62
CA TYR A 187 12.57 -18.59 -6.12
C TYR A 187 12.71 -18.43 -4.61
N ALA A 188 12.63 -17.20 -4.13
CA ALA A 188 12.42 -16.89 -2.74
C ALA A 188 10.94 -16.61 -2.49
N CYS A 189 10.32 -17.31 -1.56
CA CYS A 189 8.97 -17.03 -1.10
C CYS A 189 9.06 -16.23 0.22
N ILE A 190 8.71 -14.95 0.17
CA ILE A 190 8.75 -14.04 1.30
C ILE A 190 7.31 -13.79 1.73
N ASN A 191 6.89 -14.38 2.83
CA ASN A 191 5.50 -14.54 3.22
C ASN A 191 4.71 -15.23 2.07
N GLN A 192 3.96 -14.47 1.27
CA GLN A 192 3.19 -14.98 0.11
C GLN A 192 3.69 -14.39 -1.23
N ILE A 193 4.79 -13.65 -1.20
CA ILE A 193 5.35 -13.00 -2.39
C ILE A 193 6.49 -13.86 -2.93
N THR A 194 6.41 -14.25 -4.20
CA THR A 194 7.46 -15.01 -4.88
C THR A 194 8.37 -14.08 -5.65
N VAL A 195 9.68 -14.16 -5.38
CA VAL A 195 10.74 -13.38 -6.02
C VAL A 195 11.70 -14.34 -6.71
N PRO A 196 12.02 -14.16 -8.02
CA PRO A 196 12.96 -15.02 -8.71
C PRO A 196 14.39 -14.85 -8.18
N MET A 197 15.09 -15.96 -8.00
CA MET A 197 16.51 -16.01 -7.73
C MET A 197 17.27 -16.17 -9.06
N ARG A 198 18.18 -15.25 -9.37
CA ARG A 198 18.83 -15.19 -10.68
C ARG A 198 20.33 -15.40 -10.58
N ALA A 199 20.90 -16.09 -11.57
CA ALA A 199 22.33 -16.23 -11.75
C ALA A 199 23.00 -14.85 -11.81
N GLN A 200 24.12 -14.70 -11.11
CA GLN A 200 24.87 -13.44 -11.05
C GLN A 200 26.03 -13.39 -12.05
N GLU A 201 26.38 -14.52 -12.61
CA GLU A 201 27.49 -14.69 -13.56
C GLU A 201 27.12 -15.66 -14.69
N ASP A 202 27.90 -15.63 -15.78
CA ASP A 202 27.86 -16.61 -16.85
C ASP A 202 28.77 -17.79 -16.51
N ILE A 203 28.29 -19.02 -16.76
CA ILE A 203 29.10 -20.24 -16.65
C ILE A 203 29.10 -20.93 -18.01
N GLU A 204 30.26 -21.01 -18.64
CA GLU A 204 30.44 -21.68 -19.92
C GLU A 204 30.55 -23.21 -19.74
N ILE A 205 30.28 -23.96 -20.80
CA ILE A 205 30.50 -25.41 -20.86
C ILE A 205 32.00 -25.70 -20.82
N TYR A 206 32.41 -26.80 -20.18
CA TYR A 206 33.74 -27.37 -20.43
C TYR A 206 33.88 -27.69 -21.92
N ALA A 207 34.86 -27.11 -22.57
CA ALA A 207 35.26 -27.60 -23.88
C ALA A 207 35.94 -28.98 -23.67
N THR A 208 35.36 -30.05 -24.19
CA THR A 208 36.09 -31.29 -24.40
C THR A 208 37.03 -31.00 -25.56
N GLU A 209 38.35 -30.99 -25.29
CA GLU A 209 39.33 -31.07 -26.37
C GLU A 209 39.08 -32.38 -27.12
N GLU A 210 38.76 -32.33 -28.40
CA GLU A 210 38.74 -33.47 -29.32
C GLU A 210 40.18 -33.92 -29.63
#